data_bcd18007048f2b141d09962f44e12a3c
#
_entry.id   bcd18007048f2b141d09962f44e12a3c
#
_cell.length_a   1.000
_cell.length_b   1.000
_cell.length_c   1.000
_cell.angle_alpha   90.00
_cell.angle_beta   90.00
_cell.angle_gamma   90.00
#
_symmetry.space_group_name_H-M   'P 1'
#
loop_
_entity.id
_entity.type
_entity.pdbx_description
1 polymer ?
#
loop_
_entity_poly.entity_id
_entity_poly.type
_entity_poly.pdbx_seq_one_letter_code
_entity_poly.pdbx_strand_id
1 'polypeptide(L)'
;HFSDGKPVIMVIGGSLGASGVNKLVREALPQLLEDFQVVHICGKDKVDNLLLNTKGYVQFEYVKEDLKDLFAMADVVISRAGANAICELLALRKPSLLIPLPAASSRGDQILNARSFEEQGFSMVANEDDLTAFSLVEKVHELYFNRHSYIDAMQNCGQRNSIDTIVELIENAANK
;
A
#
# COMPACT_ATOMS: atom_id res chain seq x y z
N HIS A 1 10.17 17.51 -7.77
CA HIS A 1 9.27 16.85 -8.71
C HIS A 1 7.79 16.97 -8.31
N PHE A 2 7.46 17.12 -7.03
CA PHE A 2 6.11 17.31 -6.50
C PHE A 2 5.94 18.74 -6.01
N SER A 3 5.17 19.55 -6.74
CA SER A 3 5.10 21.01 -6.49
C SER A 3 3.72 21.63 -6.68
N ASP A 4 2.72 20.85 -7.08
CA ASP A 4 1.39 21.37 -7.40
C ASP A 4 0.32 21.15 -6.31
N GLY A 5 0.73 20.60 -5.16
CA GLY A 5 -0.18 20.37 -4.01
C GLY A 5 -1.20 19.26 -4.20
N LYS A 6 -1.10 18.46 -5.26
CA LYS A 6 -1.96 17.30 -5.46
C LYS A 6 -1.66 16.21 -4.40
N PRO A 7 -2.66 15.42 -4.01
CA PRO A 7 -2.45 14.28 -3.10
C PRO A 7 -1.50 13.25 -3.72
N VAL A 8 -0.83 12.49 -2.85
CA VAL A 8 0.23 11.55 -3.23
C VAL A 8 -0.23 10.11 -3.08
N ILE A 9 -0.11 9.35 -4.15
CA ILE A 9 -0.23 7.90 -4.17
C ILE A 9 1.17 7.30 -4.01
N MET A 10 1.35 6.42 -3.03
CA MET A 10 2.54 5.58 -2.94
C MET A 10 2.23 4.18 -3.46
N VAL A 11 3.08 3.66 -4.35
CA VAL A 11 2.97 2.29 -4.86
C VAL A 11 4.15 1.48 -4.37
N ILE A 12 3.89 0.34 -3.71
CA ILE A 12 4.92 -0.54 -3.17
C ILE A 12 4.58 -2.01 -3.42
N GLY A 13 5.40 -2.69 -4.21
CA GLY A 13 5.20 -4.09 -4.60
C GLY A 13 5.95 -5.12 -3.74
N GLY A 14 6.58 -4.67 -2.63
CA GLY A 14 7.52 -5.49 -1.85
C GLY A 14 8.93 -5.54 -2.44
N SER A 15 9.85 -6.24 -1.78
CA SER A 15 11.28 -6.24 -2.10
C SER A 15 11.64 -6.73 -3.51
N LEU A 16 10.88 -7.68 -4.03
CA LEU A 16 11.07 -8.19 -5.40
C LEU A 16 10.32 -7.37 -6.45
N GLY A 17 9.48 -6.41 -6.02
CA GLY A 17 8.57 -5.65 -6.86
C GLY A 17 7.46 -6.53 -7.46
N ALA A 18 6.36 -5.91 -7.87
CA ALA A 18 5.19 -6.57 -8.42
C ALA A 18 5.03 -6.19 -9.90
N SER A 19 5.53 -7.01 -10.83
CA SER A 19 5.55 -6.67 -12.26
C SER A 19 4.16 -6.38 -12.83
N GLY A 20 3.13 -7.15 -12.41
CA GLY A 20 1.74 -6.90 -12.82
C GLY A 20 1.22 -5.56 -12.31
N VAL A 21 1.38 -5.28 -11.01
CA VAL A 21 1.00 -3.99 -10.42
C VAL A 21 1.77 -2.84 -11.06
N ASN A 22 3.09 -3.00 -11.27
CA ASN A 22 3.91 -1.97 -11.92
C ASN A 22 3.38 -1.63 -13.34
N LYS A 23 3.04 -2.66 -14.13
CA LYS A 23 2.48 -2.49 -15.46
C LYS A 23 1.14 -1.74 -15.38
N LEU A 24 0.22 -2.23 -14.54
CA LEU A 24 -1.10 -1.66 -14.37
C LEU A 24 -1.06 -0.18 -13.95
N VAL A 25 -0.21 0.15 -12.97
CA VAL A 25 -0.02 1.54 -12.53
C VAL A 25 0.52 2.42 -13.65
N ARG A 26 1.50 1.94 -14.43
CA ARG A 26 2.06 2.71 -15.55
C ARG A 26 1.04 2.95 -16.67
N GLU A 27 0.19 1.98 -16.95
CA GLU A 27 -0.92 2.15 -17.91
C GLU A 27 -1.96 3.18 -17.40
N ALA A 28 -2.16 3.25 -16.09
CA ALA A 28 -3.09 4.20 -15.45
C ALA A 28 -2.49 5.61 -15.25
N LEU A 29 -1.15 5.79 -15.36
CA LEU A 29 -0.47 7.06 -15.06
C LEU A 29 -1.08 8.29 -15.73
N PRO A 30 -1.44 8.27 -17.05
CA PRO A 30 -1.98 9.47 -17.68
C PRO A 30 -3.22 10.02 -16.96
N GLN A 31 -4.09 9.15 -16.47
CA GLN A 31 -5.30 9.51 -15.74
C GLN A 31 -5.02 9.82 -14.27
N LEU A 32 -4.18 9.01 -13.60
CA LEU A 32 -3.83 9.25 -12.19
C LEU A 32 -3.15 10.62 -12.00
N LEU A 33 -2.31 11.03 -12.95
CA LEU A 33 -1.55 12.29 -12.85
C LEU A 33 -2.42 13.53 -13.12
N GLU A 34 -3.68 13.38 -13.54
CA GLU A 34 -4.62 14.49 -13.62
C GLU A 34 -4.93 15.04 -12.21
N ASP A 35 -5.09 14.15 -11.21
CA ASP A 35 -5.52 14.52 -9.87
C ASP A 35 -4.51 14.20 -8.76
N PHE A 36 -3.53 13.35 -9.03
CA PHE A 36 -2.56 12.85 -8.04
C PHE A 36 -1.12 13.06 -8.49
N GLN A 37 -0.22 12.86 -7.55
CA GLN A 37 1.20 12.60 -7.77
C GLN A 37 1.51 11.17 -7.35
N VAL A 38 2.46 10.51 -7.99
CA VAL A 38 2.73 9.08 -7.76
C VAL A 38 4.20 8.84 -7.43
N VAL A 39 4.44 8.24 -6.27
CA VAL A 39 5.73 7.65 -5.86
C VAL A 39 5.65 6.15 -6.03
N HIS A 40 6.54 5.57 -6.83
CA HIS A 40 6.49 4.16 -7.20
C HIS A 40 7.79 3.44 -6.85
N ILE A 41 7.73 2.56 -5.85
CA ILE A 41 8.83 1.64 -5.51
C ILE A 41 8.65 0.36 -6.32
N CYS A 42 9.33 0.32 -7.47
CA CYS A 42 9.11 -0.66 -8.52
C CYS A 42 9.74 -2.03 -8.24
N GLY A 43 10.76 -2.08 -7.38
CA GLY A 43 11.63 -3.23 -7.18
C GLY A 43 12.88 -3.19 -8.07
N LYS A 44 13.86 -4.02 -7.72
CA LYS A 44 15.16 -4.07 -8.39
C LYS A 44 15.02 -4.32 -9.89
N ASP A 45 15.79 -3.59 -10.70
CA ASP A 45 15.86 -3.66 -12.15
C ASP A 45 14.50 -3.44 -12.87
N LYS A 46 13.53 -2.75 -12.21
CA LYS A 46 12.18 -2.54 -12.74
C LYS A 46 11.78 -1.07 -12.95
N VAL A 47 12.72 -0.15 -12.84
CA VAL A 47 12.49 1.26 -13.22
C VAL A 47 12.31 1.35 -14.72
N ASP A 48 11.32 2.12 -15.16
CA ASP A 48 11.10 2.40 -16.59
C ASP A 48 11.78 3.71 -16.96
N ASN A 49 12.86 3.60 -17.73
CA ASN A 49 13.67 4.75 -18.13
C ASN A 49 12.90 5.74 -19.03
N LEU A 50 11.86 5.31 -19.73
CA LEU A 50 11.05 6.19 -20.56
C LEU A 50 10.17 7.14 -19.73
N LEU A 51 9.94 6.81 -18.46
CA LEU A 51 9.08 7.57 -17.54
C LEU A 51 9.85 8.44 -16.53
N LEU A 52 11.20 8.48 -16.60
CA LEU A 52 12.04 9.20 -15.63
C LEU A 52 11.74 10.71 -15.54
N ASN A 53 11.29 11.33 -16.63
CA ASN A 53 11.01 12.76 -16.69
C ASN A 53 9.50 13.08 -16.66
N THR A 54 8.65 12.12 -16.27
CA THR A 54 7.21 12.33 -16.20
C THR A 54 6.89 13.23 -15.01
N LYS A 55 6.29 14.40 -15.26
CA LYS A 55 5.90 15.33 -14.21
C LYS A 55 4.88 14.68 -13.28
N GLY A 56 5.10 14.79 -11.97
CA GLY A 56 4.21 14.20 -10.96
C GLY A 56 4.43 12.69 -10.72
N TYR A 57 5.40 12.06 -11.37
CA TYR A 57 5.75 10.67 -11.21
C TYR A 57 7.22 10.48 -10.87
N VAL A 58 7.50 9.74 -9.79
CA VAL A 58 8.87 9.41 -9.37
C VAL A 58 8.97 7.91 -9.11
N GLN A 59 10.02 7.29 -9.63
CA GLN A 59 10.29 5.87 -9.49
C GLN A 59 11.54 5.61 -8.66
N PHE A 60 11.51 4.55 -7.85
CA PHE A 60 12.66 4.01 -7.13
C PHE A 60 12.72 2.49 -7.32
N GLU A 61 13.90 1.93 -7.44
CA GLU A 61 14.07 0.48 -7.35
C GLU A 61 13.84 0.00 -5.92
N TYR A 62 14.42 0.73 -4.98
CA TYR A 62 14.40 0.41 -3.57
C TYR A 62 14.61 1.67 -2.73
N VAL A 63 13.95 1.75 -1.58
CA VAL A 63 14.12 2.84 -0.61
C VAL A 63 14.34 2.23 0.77
N LYS A 64 15.31 2.73 1.53
CA LYS A 64 15.60 2.31 2.92
C LYS A 64 15.33 3.43 3.92
N GLU A 65 16.24 4.38 3.98
CA GLU A 65 16.26 5.41 5.02
C GLU A 65 15.10 6.38 4.90
N ASP A 66 14.74 6.76 3.66
CA ASP A 66 13.67 7.72 3.37
C ASP A 66 12.27 7.07 3.29
N LEU A 67 12.14 5.75 3.53
CA LEU A 67 10.85 5.05 3.41
C LEU A 67 9.78 5.64 4.35
N LYS A 68 10.17 6.00 5.57
CA LYS A 68 9.30 6.66 6.56
C LYS A 68 8.75 8.00 6.05
N ASP A 69 9.59 8.76 5.34
CA ASP A 69 9.20 10.08 4.83
C ASP A 69 8.27 9.94 3.62
N LEU A 70 8.49 8.91 2.78
CA LEU A 70 7.56 8.57 1.71
C LEU A 70 6.20 8.12 2.25
N PHE A 71 6.16 7.30 3.30
CA PHE A 71 4.92 6.96 3.97
C PHE A 71 4.25 8.20 4.59
N ALA A 72 5.02 9.09 5.23
CA ALA A 72 4.47 10.30 5.82
C ALA A 72 3.79 11.19 4.76
N MET A 73 4.41 11.30 3.57
CA MET A 73 3.91 12.10 2.46
C MET A 73 2.70 11.46 1.76
N ALA A 74 2.57 10.13 1.77
CA ALA A 74 1.52 9.43 1.04
C ALA A 74 0.13 9.64 1.67
N ASP A 75 -0.84 10.02 0.87
CA ASP A 75 -2.26 10.09 1.26
C ASP A 75 -2.92 8.71 1.19
N VAL A 76 -2.61 7.94 0.15
CA VAL A 76 -3.09 6.57 -0.07
C VAL A 76 -1.96 5.67 -0.59
N VAL A 77 -2.08 4.37 -0.34
CA VAL A 77 -1.05 3.40 -0.73
C VAL A 77 -1.65 2.29 -1.59
N ILE A 78 -0.98 1.92 -2.67
CA ILE A 78 -1.25 0.70 -3.44
C ILE A 78 -0.18 -0.32 -3.05
N SER A 79 -0.57 -1.47 -2.54
CA SER A 79 0.37 -2.47 -2.01
C SER A 79 -0.04 -3.90 -2.27
N ARG A 80 0.93 -4.82 -2.20
CA ARG A 80 0.66 -6.23 -1.98
C ARG A 80 0.22 -6.48 -0.53
N ALA A 81 -0.45 -7.62 -0.29
CA ALA A 81 -0.98 -7.98 1.03
C ALA A 81 -0.07 -8.96 1.81
N GLY A 82 1.24 -8.78 1.73
CA GLY A 82 2.19 -9.52 2.58
C GLY A 82 2.05 -9.12 4.05
N ALA A 83 2.24 -10.07 4.98
CA ALA A 83 2.02 -9.85 6.42
C ALA A 83 2.75 -8.62 6.97
N ASN A 84 4.04 -8.44 6.64
CA ASN A 84 4.80 -7.28 7.11
C ASN A 84 4.22 -5.96 6.56
N ALA A 85 3.88 -5.95 5.26
CA ALA A 85 3.34 -4.74 4.61
C ALA A 85 2.01 -4.31 5.22
N ILE A 86 1.07 -5.25 5.43
CA ILE A 86 -0.23 -4.90 6.02
C ILE A 86 -0.12 -4.46 7.48
N CYS A 87 0.78 -5.07 8.27
CA CYS A 87 1.05 -4.62 9.64
C CYS A 87 1.65 -3.21 9.68
N GLU A 88 2.55 -2.89 8.75
CA GLU A 88 3.15 -1.56 8.62
C GLU A 88 2.08 -0.52 8.22
N LEU A 89 1.24 -0.83 7.23
CA LEU A 89 0.13 0.02 6.81
C LEU A 89 -0.85 0.30 7.95
N LEU A 90 -1.18 -0.73 8.75
CA LEU A 90 -2.05 -0.59 9.92
C LEU A 90 -1.40 0.28 11.00
N ALA A 91 -0.13 0.05 11.33
CA ALA A 91 0.60 0.83 12.32
C ALA A 91 0.70 2.31 11.94
N LEU A 92 0.89 2.59 10.65
CA LEU A 92 0.97 3.93 10.09
C LEU A 92 -0.41 4.52 9.75
N ARG A 93 -1.49 3.75 9.90
CA ARG A 93 -2.87 4.10 9.56
C ARG A 93 -3.00 4.63 8.13
N LYS A 94 -2.36 3.94 7.18
CA LYS A 94 -2.36 4.34 5.76
C LYS A 94 -3.53 3.70 5.01
N PRO A 95 -4.50 4.49 4.53
CA PRO A 95 -5.54 4.00 3.64
C PRO A 95 -4.91 3.31 2.45
N SER A 96 -5.32 2.07 2.17
CA SER A 96 -4.63 1.26 1.18
C SER A 96 -5.56 0.49 0.25
N LEU A 97 -5.17 0.38 -1.02
CA LEU A 97 -5.68 -0.58 -1.96
C LEU A 97 -4.72 -1.78 -1.97
N LEU A 98 -5.18 -2.90 -1.40
CA LEU A 98 -4.42 -4.14 -1.38
C LEU A 98 -4.71 -4.95 -2.63
N ILE A 99 -3.66 -5.30 -3.36
CA ILE A 99 -3.71 -6.16 -4.54
C ILE A 99 -2.90 -7.44 -4.20
N PRO A 100 -3.54 -8.47 -3.62
CA PRO A 100 -2.84 -9.70 -3.23
C PRO A 100 -2.26 -10.41 -4.45
N LEU A 101 -1.21 -11.22 -4.22
CA LEU A 101 -0.71 -12.14 -5.23
C LEU A 101 -1.81 -13.17 -5.58
N PRO A 102 -2.04 -13.46 -6.87
CA PRO A 102 -2.97 -14.51 -7.29
C PRO A 102 -2.64 -15.86 -6.65
N ALA A 103 -3.66 -16.69 -6.41
CA ALA A 103 -3.49 -18.01 -5.80
C ALA A 103 -2.52 -18.90 -6.58
N ALA A 104 -2.47 -18.77 -7.90
CA ALA A 104 -1.52 -19.49 -8.76
C ALA A 104 -0.04 -19.10 -8.52
N SER A 105 0.22 -17.92 -7.95
CA SER A 105 1.56 -17.38 -7.72
C SER A 105 1.96 -17.37 -6.23
N SER A 106 1.08 -17.79 -5.33
CA SER A 106 1.31 -17.77 -3.89
C SER A 106 0.62 -18.95 -3.20
N ARG A 107 0.91 -19.13 -1.89
CA ARG A 107 0.21 -20.12 -1.05
C ARG A 107 -1.18 -19.65 -0.62
N GLY A 108 -1.66 -18.51 -1.11
CA GLY A 108 -2.96 -17.93 -0.74
C GLY A 108 -2.96 -17.08 0.53
N ASP A 109 -1.84 -17.00 1.23
CA ASP A 109 -1.68 -16.20 2.47
C ASP A 109 -2.02 -14.72 2.26
N GLN A 110 -1.58 -14.13 1.14
CA GLN A 110 -1.89 -12.72 0.85
C GLN A 110 -3.39 -12.49 0.60
N ILE A 111 -4.09 -13.45 0.01
CA ILE A 111 -5.54 -13.35 -0.20
C ILE A 111 -6.27 -13.35 1.14
N LEU A 112 -5.87 -14.25 2.06
CA LEU A 112 -6.44 -14.29 3.42
C LEU A 112 -6.15 -13.01 4.20
N ASN A 113 -4.93 -12.51 4.13
CA ASN A 113 -4.54 -11.25 4.75
C ASN A 113 -5.39 -10.07 4.23
N ALA A 114 -5.51 -9.96 2.90
CA ALA A 114 -6.29 -8.89 2.26
C ALA A 114 -7.76 -8.93 2.70
N ARG A 115 -8.39 -10.11 2.67
CA ARG A 115 -9.78 -10.30 3.13
C ARG A 115 -9.97 -9.90 4.58
N SER A 116 -9.07 -10.33 5.46
CA SER A 116 -9.13 -9.97 6.88
C SER A 116 -9.08 -8.45 7.09
N PHE A 117 -8.28 -7.74 6.31
CA PHE A 117 -8.18 -6.27 6.39
C PHE A 117 -9.41 -5.57 5.80
N GLU A 118 -9.97 -6.11 4.73
CA GLU A 118 -11.21 -5.61 4.12
C GLU A 118 -12.40 -5.76 5.06
N GLU A 119 -12.58 -6.94 5.66
CA GLU A 119 -13.66 -7.24 6.61
C GLU A 119 -13.62 -6.35 7.86
N GLN A 120 -12.43 -5.91 8.26
CA GLN A 120 -12.23 -4.98 9.37
C GLN A 120 -12.36 -3.50 8.96
N GLY A 121 -12.53 -3.22 7.66
CA GLY A 121 -12.60 -1.85 7.14
C GLY A 121 -11.25 -1.12 7.13
N PHE A 122 -10.12 -1.83 7.16
CA PHE A 122 -8.79 -1.21 7.18
C PHE A 122 -8.26 -0.89 5.80
N SER A 123 -8.73 -1.60 4.77
CA SER A 123 -8.29 -1.43 3.39
C SER A 123 -9.38 -1.76 2.39
N MET A 124 -9.22 -1.23 1.17
CA MET A 124 -9.91 -1.72 -0.01
C MET A 124 -9.10 -2.86 -0.64
N VAL A 125 -9.77 -3.83 -1.24
CA VAL A 125 -9.11 -4.99 -1.88
C VAL A 125 -9.54 -5.10 -3.35
N ALA A 126 -8.61 -5.50 -4.21
CA ALA A 126 -8.89 -5.83 -5.60
C ALA A 126 -8.02 -6.99 -6.06
N ASN A 127 -8.59 -7.90 -6.85
CA ASN A 127 -7.82 -8.97 -7.48
C ASN A 127 -7.06 -8.43 -8.69
N GLU A 128 -5.80 -8.83 -8.82
CA GLU A 128 -4.95 -8.36 -9.92
C GLU A 128 -5.54 -8.71 -11.30
N ASP A 129 -6.09 -9.91 -11.44
CA ASP A 129 -6.63 -10.43 -12.72
C ASP A 129 -7.91 -9.68 -13.17
N ASP A 130 -8.62 -9.03 -12.25
CA ASP A 130 -9.86 -8.30 -12.52
C ASP A 130 -9.62 -6.80 -12.78
N LEU A 131 -8.37 -6.32 -12.55
CA LEU A 131 -8.04 -4.90 -12.66
C LEU A 131 -7.63 -4.50 -14.07
N THR A 132 -8.21 -3.39 -14.52
CA THR A 132 -7.77 -2.62 -15.68
C THR A 132 -7.20 -1.28 -15.23
N ALA A 133 -6.49 -0.57 -16.11
CA ALA A 133 -6.01 0.79 -15.81
C ALA A 133 -7.17 1.71 -15.39
N PHE A 134 -8.31 1.63 -16.08
CA PHE A 134 -9.50 2.42 -15.77
C PHE A 134 -10.07 2.09 -14.38
N SER A 135 -10.30 0.80 -14.08
CA SER A 135 -10.84 0.40 -12.77
C SER A 135 -9.87 0.67 -11.62
N LEU A 136 -8.56 0.65 -11.86
CA LEU A 136 -7.57 1.09 -10.88
C LEU A 136 -7.75 2.57 -10.53
N VAL A 137 -7.91 3.43 -11.55
CA VAL A 137 -8.14 4.86 -11.34
C VAL A 137 -9.40 5.10 -10.51
N GLU A 138 -10.52 4.45 -10.86
CA GLU A 138 -11.77 4.56 -10.09
C GLU A 138 -11.59 4.14 -8.63
N LYS A 139 -10.93 3.01 -8.38
CA LYS A 139 -10.65 2.52 -7.01
C LYS A 139 -9.75 3.44 -6.21
N VAL A 140 -8.77 4.08 -6.85
CA VAL A 140 -7.90 5.05 -6.19
C VAL A 140 -8.69 6.30 -5.80
N HIS A 141 -9.55 6.81 -6.67
CA HIS A 141 -10.42 7.94 -6.33
C HIS A 141 -11.39 7.59 -5.20
N GLU A 142 -12.02 6.41 -5.24
CA GLU A 142 -12.90 5.92 -4.18
C GLU A 142 -12.16 5.80 -2.84
N LEU A 143 -10.97 5.19 -2.85
CA LEU A 143 -10.12 5.06 -1.67
C LEU A 143 -9.75 6.43 -1.09
N TYR A 144 -9.32 7.36 -1.94
CA TYR A 144 -8.92 8.70 -1.51
C TYR A 144 -10.12 9.48 -0.93
N PHE A 145 -11.28 9.40 -1.57
CA PHE A 145 -12.49 10.04 -1.10
C PHE A 145 -12.90 9.52 0.29
N ASN A 146 -12.85 8.21 0.49
CA ASN A 146 -13.23 7.54 1.72
C ASN A 146 -12.08 7.35 2.73
N ARG A 147 -10.90 7.95 2.51
CA ARG A 147 -9.68 7.68 3.30
C ARG A 147 -9.85 7.86 4.81
N HIS A 148 -10.67 8.80 5.24
CA HIS A 148 -10.90 9.05 6.67
C HIS A 148 -11.63 7.88 7.35
N SER A 149 -12.55 7.21 6.67
CA SER A 149 -13.24 6.03 7.20
C SER A 149 -12.25 4.88 7.49
N TYR A 150 -11.27 4.66 6.60
CA TYR A 150 -10.22 3.66 6.82
C TYR A 150 -9.30 4.05 7.98
N ILE A 151 -8.92 5.32 8.09
CA ILE A 151 -8.12 5.83 9.21
C ILE A 151 -8.85 5.63 10.53
N ASP A 152 -10.12 5.99 10.60
CA ASP A 152 -10.95 5.85 11.79
C ASP A 152 -11.10 4.38 12.21
N ALA A 153 -11.33 3.47 11.25
CA ALA A 153 -11.38 2.04 11.51
C ALA A 153 -10.06 1.51 12.09
N MET A 154 -8.92 1.89 11.49
CA MET A 154 -7.60 1.51 11.99
C MET A 154 -7.28 2.12 13.36
N GLN A 155 -7.74 3.33 13.66
CA GLN A 155 -7.58 3.95 14.99
C GLN A 155 -8.37 3.22 16.08
N ASN A 156 -9.55 2.74 15.74
CA ASN A 156 -10.48 2.13 16.68
C ASN A 156 -10.29 0.61 16.82
N CYS A 157 -9.37 -0.01 16.07
CA CYS A 157 -9.20 -1.47 16.05
C CYS A 157 -8.69 -2.10 17.36
N GLY A 158 -8.40 -1.29 18.37
CA GLY A 158 -7.97 -1.80 19.70
C GLY A 158 -6.64 -2.58 19.67
N GLN A 159 -5.91 -2.59 18.56
CA GLN A 159 -4.57 -3.16 18.53
C GLN A 159 -3.67 -2.32 19.43
N ARG A 160 -3.56 -2.76 20.70
CA ARG A 160 -2.57 -2.28 21.64
C ARG A 160 -1.17 -2.63 21.12
N ASN A 161 -0.20 -1.85 21.54
CA ASN A 161 1.20 -2.15 21.31
C ASN A 161 1.46 -3.62 21.71
N SER A 162 1.69 -4.48 20.72
CA SER A 162 1.90 -5.92 20.96
C SER A 162 3.10 -6.20 21.88
N ILE A 163 4.05 -5.26 21.98
CA ILE A 163 5.20 -5.32 22.87
C ILE A 163 4.72 -5.33 24.32
N ASP A 164 3.83 -4.40 24.71
CA ASP A 164 3.33 -4.31 26.08
C ASP A 164 2.55 -5.58 26.46
N THR A 165 1.74 -6.11 25.54
CA THR A 165 1.01 -7.37 25.75
C THR A 165 1.96 -8.56 25.93
N ILE A 166 3.04 -8.65 25.13
CA ILE A 166 4.04 -9.71 25.24
C ILE A 166 4.81 -9.57 26.56
N VAL A 167 5.20 -8.37 26.96
CA VAL A 167 5.87 -8.11 28.25
C VAL A 167 4.97 -8.55 29.41
N GLU A 168 3.70 -8.15 29.43
CA GLU A 168 2.73 -8.58 30.44
C GLU A 168 2.58 -10.10 30.51
N LEU A 169 2.54 -10.79 29.36
CA LEU A 169 2.47 -12.26 29.30
C LEU A 169 3.72 -12.92 29.88
N ILE A 170 4.92 -12.39 29.58
CA ILE A 170 6.19 -12.89 30.12
C ILE A 170 6.25 -12.69 31.63
N GLU A 171 5.91 -11.49 32.12
CA GLU A 171 5.90 -11.17 33.56
C GLU A 171 4.90 -12.05 34.32
N ASN A 172 3.70 -12.25 33.78
CA ASN A 172 2.69 -13.15 34.36
C ASN A 172 3.12 -14.64 34.37
N ALA A 173 3.92 -15.06 33.41
CA ALA A 173 4.46 -16.43 33.36
C ALA A 173 5.64 -16.61 34.33
N ALA A 174 6.47 -15.59 34.54
CA ALA A 174 7.62 -15.63 35.44
C ALA A 174 7.22 -15.56 36.94
N ASN A 175 6.03 -15.04 37.26
CA ASN A 175 5.51 -14.91 38.62
C ASN A 175 4.63 -16.11 39.06
N LYS A 176 4.58 -17.18 38.27
CA LYS A 176 3.97 -18.47 38.61
C LYS A 176 5.03 -19.51 38.97
#